data_1671912eb974e15b6218674021c4f4d9
#
_entry.id   1671912eb974e15b6218674021c4f4d9
#
_cell.length_a   1.000
_cell.length_b   1.000
_cell.length_c   1.000
_cell.angle_alpha   90.00
_cell.angle_beta   90.00
_cell.angle_gamma   90.00
#
_symmetry.space_group_name_H-M   'P 1'
#
loop_
_entity.id
_entity.type
_entity.pdbx_description
1 polymer ?
#
loop_
_entity_poly.entity_id
_entity_poly.type
_entity_poly.pdbx_seq_one_letter_code
_entity_poly.pdbx_strand_id
1 'polypeptide(L)'
;VPGLTMALGVAAVPAISAAHASGGSERLSTLLNSIFKYISLISFGGGFYLSLLSQEILTLLYQNSNYDIVLGCNNVVKLYGFITILFSLSGAAVFAVQSVGLASKSIPSFAAAGVLRALLNLRFVSDAAVNIYGNIAADAMAYAIILAANIFLLAKYAGVKFAVFRSLLMPGICCLASYFAANFIYGALFSGSGIISRFLLLGIIYALCAVLLTILSKTVSFSEIKSLANGKKTA
;
A
#
# COMPACT_ATOMS: atom_id res chain seq x y z
N VAL A 1 -8.64 -0.78 0.91
CA VAL A 1 -7.40 -0.60 0.11
C VAL A 1 -6.93 -1.95 -0.45
N PRO A 2 -6.67 -3.01 0.37
CA PRO A 2 -6.16 -4.28 -0.16
C PRO A 2 -7.03 -4.93 -1.23
N GLY A 3 -8.35 -4.88 -1.10
CA GLY A 3 -9.26 -5.44 -2.11
C GLY A 3 -9.09 -4.79 -3.49
N LEU A 4 -8.90 -3.48 -3.54
CA LEU A 4 -8.66 -2.76 -4.80
C LEU A 4 -7.30 -3.10 -5.41
N THR A 5 -6.25 -3.15 -4.60
CA THR A 5 -4.90 -3.48 -5.09
C THR A 5 -4.77 -4.95 -5.52
N MET A 6 -5.46 -5.85 -4.83
CA MET A 6 -5.56 -7.25 -5.23
C MET A 6 -6.32 -7.41 -6.56
N ALA A 7 -7.44 -6.72 -6.74
CA ALA A 7 -8.18 -6.74 -8.00
C ALA A 7 -7.33 -6.25 -9.18
N LEU A 8 -6.54 -5.19 -8.99
CA LEU A 8 -5.58 -4.71 -9.98
C LEU A 8 -4.47 -5.73 -10.24
N GLY A 9 -3.95 -6.37 -9.19
CA GLY A 9 -2.96 -7.43 -9.31
C GLY A 9 -3.47 -8.60 -10.16
N VAL A 10 -4.68 -9.09 -9.88
CA VAL A 10 -5.33 -10.16 -10.65
C VAL A 10 -5.59 -9.73 -12.11
N ALA A 11 -6.10 -8.51 -12.31
CA ALA A 11 -6.36 -7.99 -13.66
C ALA A 11 -5.08 -7.85 -14.51
N ALA A 12 -3.92 -7.66 -13.86
CA ALA A 12 -2.64 -7.55 -14.54
C ALA A 12 -2.04 -8.92 -14.95
N VAL A 13 -2.50 -10.04 -14.38
CA VAL A 13 -1.95 -11.39 -14.62
C VAL A 13 -1.84 -11.73 -16.11
N PRO A 14 -2.87 -11.57 -16.95
CA PRO A 14 -2.76 -11.91 -18.38
C PRO A 14 -1.69 -11.08 -19.11
N ALA A 15 -1.60 -9.78 -18.78
CA ALA A 15 -0.62 -8.90 -19.40
C ALA A 15 0.82 -9.26 -19.02
N ILE A 16 1.04 -9.60 -17.72
CA ILE A 16 2.36 -10.03 -17.22
C ILE A 16 2.77 -11.34 -17.86
N SER A 17 1.86 -12.33 -17.92
CA SER A 17 2.12 -13.65 -18.54
C SER A 17 2.44 -13.51 -20.02
N ALA A 18 1.70 -12.67 -20.77
CA ALA A 18 1.97 -12.41 -22.17
C ALA A 18 3.32 -11.70 -22.39
N ALA A 19 3.67 -10.73 -21.56
CA ALA A 19 4.96 -10.05 -21.62
C ALA A 19 6.13 -11.00 -21.31
N HIS A 20 5.94 -11.91 -20.36
CA HIS A 20 6.93 -12.94 -20.03
C HIS A 20 7.11 -13.95 -21.16
N ALA A 21 6.02 -14.45 -21.74
CA ALA A 21 6.03 -15.42 -22.85
C ALA A 21 6.67 -14.85 -24.13
N SER A 22 6.61 -13.54 -24.35
CA SER A 22 7.27 -12.89 -25.50
C SER A 22 8.80 -12.83 -25.40
N GLY A 23 9.41 -13.32 -24.32
CA GLY A 23 10.86 -13.39 -24.10
C GLY A 23 11.55 -12.05 -23.83
N GLY A 24 10.82 -10.96 -23.75
CA GLY A 24 11.36 -9.60 -23.53
C GLY A 24 11.46 -9.22 -22.06
N SER A 25 12.61 -9.47 -21.42
CA SER A 25 12.83 -9.06 -20.01
C SER A 25 12.67 -7.55 -19.80
N GLU A 26 12.99 -6.73 -20.81
CA GLU A 26 12.84 -5.27 -20.76
C GLU A 26 11.36 -4.85 -20.78
N ARG A 27 10.56 -5.48 -21.65
CA ARG A 27 9.11 -5.24 -21.73
C ARG A 27 8.43 -5.66 -20.43
N LEU A 28 8.80 -6.82 -19.89
CA LEU A 28 8.31 -7.31 -18.61
C LEU A 28 8.67 -6.35 -17.47
N SER A 29 9.93 -5.86 -17.43
CA SER A 29 10.40 -4.90 -16.43
C SER A 29 9.62 -3.59 -16.49
N THR A 30 9.40 -3.04 -17.70
CA THR A 30 8.64 -1.80 -17.88
C THR A 30 7.20 -1.96 -17.42
N LEU A 31 6.55 -3.07 -17.79
CA LEU A 31 5.18 -3.38 -17.38
C LEU A 31 5.07 -3.52 -15.86
N LEU A 32 5.93 -4.32 -15.23
CA LEU A 32 5.92 -4.51 -13.78
C LEU A 32 6.20 -3.22 -13.01
N ASN A 33 7.18 -2.42 -13.45
CA ASN A 33 7.44 -1.12 -12.84
C ASN A 33 6.23 -0.18 -12.90
N SER A 34 5.48 -0.20 -14.01
CA SER A 34 4.24 0.58 -14.14
C SER A 34 3.15 0.07 -13.22
N ILE A 35 2.92 -1.25 -13.15
CA ILE A 35 1.93 -1.87 -12.27
C ILE A 35 2.26 -1.57 -10.80
N PHE A 36 3.51 -1.78 -10.39
CA PHE A 36 3.95 -1.49 -9.02
C PHE A 36 3.82 -0.01 -8.67
N LYS A 37 4.07 0.91 -9.61
CA LYS A 37 3.87 2.34 -9.43
C LYS A 37 2.41 2.67 -9.07
N TYR A 38 1.45 2.17 -9.83
CA TYR A 38 0.02 2.43 -9.57
C TYR A 38 -0.47 1.74 -8.30
N ILE A 39 -0.07 0.49 -8.07
CA ILE A 39 -0.40 -0.22 -6.83
C ILE A 39 0.20 0.50 -5.63
N SER A 40 1.42 1.02 -5.73
CA SER A 40 2.06 1.82 -4.67
C SER A 40 1.28 3.09 -4.39
N LEU A 41 0.85 3.85 -5.41
CA LEU A 41 0.03 5.04 -5.23
C LEU A 41 -1.26 4.74 -4.46
N ILE A 42 -1.96 3.67 -4.84
CA ILE A 42 -3.21 3.27 -4.18
C ILE A 42 -2.95 2.77 -2.76
N SER A 43 -1.88 1.98 -2.57
CA SER A 43 -1.52 1.42 -1.27
C SER A 43 -1.10 2.49 -0.28
N PHE A 44 -0.15 3.35 -0.66
CA PHE A 44 0.30 4.45 0.18
C PHE A 44 -0.79 5.49 0.38
N GLY A 45 -1.50 5.85 -0.70
CA GLY A 45 -2.61 6.78 -0.64
C GLY A 45 -3.69 6.33 0.33
N GLY A 46 -4.17 5.10 0.17
CA GLY A 46 -5.21 4.54 1.03
C GLY A 46 -4.74 4.19 2.44
N GLY A 47 -3.49 3.73 2.60
CA GLY A 47 -2.93 3.42 3.92
C GLY A 47 -2.72 4.66 4.78
N PHE A 48 -2.14 5.73 4.22
CA PHE A 48 -2.01 7.01 4.92
C PHE A 48 -3.36 7.68 5.16
N TYR A 49 -4.31 7.58 4.21
CA TYR A 49 -5.67 8.06 4.39
C TYR A 49 -6.37 7.38 5.58
N LEU A 50 -6.27 6.05 5.67
CA LEU A 50 -6.80 5.28 6.80
C LEU A 50 -6.14 5.70 8.12
N SER A 51 -4.82 5.89 8.12
CA SER A 51 -4.08 6.35 9.29
C SER A 51 -4.46 7.78 9.69
N LEU A 52 -4.66 8.67 8.71
CA LEU A 52 -5.03 10.07 8.91
C LEU A 52 -6.40 10.23 9.56
N LEU A 53 -7.37 9.46 9.10
CA LEU A 53 -8.78 9.54 9.51
C LEU A 53 -9.18 8.42 10.49
N SER A 54 -8.21 7.79 11.15
CA SER A 54 -8.48 6.65 12.04
C SER A 54 -9.46 6.99 13.16
N GLN A 55 -9.31 8.15 13.78
CA GLN A 55 -10.18 8.61 14.86
C GLN A 55 -11.60 8.90 14.37
N GLU A 56 -11.72 9.60 13.24
CA GLU A 56 -13.00 9.94 12.63
C GLU A 56 -13.76 8.68 12.20
N ILE A 57 -13.05 7.73 11.57
CA ILE A 57 -13.62 6.44 11.16
C ILE A 57 -14.15 5.67 12.37
N LEU A 58 -13.34 5.55 13.42
CA LEU A 58 -13.75 4.86 14.64
C LEU A 58 -14.95 5.53 15.30
N THR A 59 -14.94 6.86 15.40
CA THR A 59 -16.05 7.59 16.03
C THR A 59 -17.34 7.49 15.22
N LEU A 60 -17.25 7.52 13.87
CA LEU A 60 -18.43 7.35 13.01
C LEU A 60 -19.00 5.92 13.07
N LEU A 61 -18.14 4.89 13.17
CA LEU A 61 -18.58 3.50 13.24
C LEU A 61 -19.13 3.11 14.62
N TYR A 62 -18.59 3.69 15.68
CA TYR A 62 -18.85 3.30 17.08
C TYR A 62 -19.45 4.45 17.90
N GLN A 63 -20.32 5.26 17.31
CA GLN A 63 -20.94 6.45 17.93
C GLN A 63 -21.60 6.18 19.30
N ASN A 64 -22.10 4.98 19.51
CA ASN A 64 -22.80 4.58 20.76
C ASN A 64 -21.90 3.77 21.72
N SER A 65 -20.62 3.62 21.42
CA SER A 65 -19.68 2.89 22.27
C SER A 65 -18.95 3.82 23.23
N ASN A 66 -18.39 3.24 24.30
CA ASN A 66 -17.61 3.97 25.27
C ASN A 66 -16.46 4.71 24.57
N TYR A 67 -16.46 6.03 24.66
CA TYR A 67 -15.47 6.92 24.01
C TYR A 67 -14.03 6.56 24.32
N ASP A 68 -13.75 6.11 25.56
CA ASP A 68 -12.41 5.70 25.99
C ASP A 68 -11.91 4.45 25.24
N ILE A 69 -12.80 3.50 24.92
CA ILE A 69 -12.46 2.31 24.14
C ILE A 69 -12.13 2.71 22.69
N VAL A 70 -12.91 3.61 22.11
CA VAL A 70 -12.69 4.14 20.75
C VAL A 70 -11.35 4.84 20.67
N LEU A 71 -11.01 5.67 21.67
CA LEU A 71 -9.71 6.37 21.73
C LEU A 71 -8.54 5.37 21.89
N GLY A 72 -8.70 4.34 22.72
CA GLY A 72 -7.69 3.28 22.90
C GLY A 72 -7.37 2.54 21.61
N CYS A 73 -8.38 2.30 20.75
CA CYS A 73 -8.20 1.63 19.46
C CYS A 73 -7.60 2.54 18.37
N ASN A 74 -7.58 3.86 18.53
CA ASN A 74 -7.14 4.79 17.49
C ASN A 74 -5.71 4.53 17.02
N ASN A 75 -4.76 4.34 17.94
CA ASN A 75 -3.37 4.06 17.60
C ASN A 75 -3.20 2.74 16.85
N VAL A 76 -4.00 1.74 17.19
CA VAL A 76 -4.03 0.45 16.51
C VAL A 76 -4.46 0.64 15.06
N VAL A 77 -5.56 1.35 14.79
CA VAL A 77 -6.06 1.61 13.43
C VAL A 77 -5.06 2.44 12.63
N LYS A 78 -4.42 3.45 13.25
CA LYS A 78 -3.33 4.21 12.59
C LYS A 78 -2.21 3.32 12.10
N LEU A 79 -1.72 2.41 12.96
CA LEU A 79 -0.65 1.49 12.59
C LEU A 79 -1.09 0.48 11.53
N TYR A 80 -2.33 -0.01 11.59
CA TYR A 80 -2.88 -0.86 10.53
C TYR A 80 -2.98 -0.15 9.16
N GLY A 81 -3.09 1.18 9.13
CA GLY A 81 -2.94 1.94 7.89
C GLY A 81 -1.60 1.66 7.21
N PHE A 82 -0.50 1.65 7.96
CA PHE A 82 0.84 1.32 7.43
C PHE A 82 0.97 -0.16 7.05
N ILE A 83 0.41 -1.08 7.86
CA ILE A 83 0.41 -2.51 7.54
C ILE A 83 -0.33 -2.80 6.24
N THR A 84 -1.44 -2.09 5.99
CA THR A 84 -2.22 -2.18 4.76
C THR A 84 -1.37 -1.89 3.51
N ILE A 85 -0.40 -0.99 3.60
CA ILE A 85 0.54 -0.69 2.52
C ILE A 85 1.41 -1.92 2.22
N LEU A 86 2.07 -2.47 3.23
CA LEU A 86 2.93 -3.65 3.07
C LEU A 86 2.15 -4.86 2.57
N PHE A 87 0.95 -5.09 3.11
CA PHE A 87 0.06 -6.16 2.66
C PHE A 87 -0.29 -6.03 1.17
N SER A 88 -0.68 -4.83 0.74
CA SER A 88 -1.04 -4.56 -0.65
C SER A 88 0.14 -4.76 -1.62
N LEU A 89 1.33 -4.26 -1.26
CA LEU A 89 2.53 -4.40 -2.07
C LEU A 89 3.03 -5.86 -2.12
N SER A 90 2.98 -6.57 -0.99
CA SER A 90 3.33 -8.00 -0.96
C SER A 90 2.39 -8.84 -1.82
N GLY A 91 1.09 -8.57 -1.77
CA GLY A 91 0.11 -9.23 -2.64
C GLY A 91 0.38 -9.00 -4.12
N ALA A 92 0.70 -7.77 -4.52
CA ALA A 92 1.08 -7.46 -5.90
C ALA A 92 2.32 -8.23 -6.37
N ALA A 93 3.35 -8.33 -5.50
CA ALA A 93 4.56 -9.10 -5.79
C ALA A 93 4.26 -10.60 -5.97
N VAL A 94 3.36 -11.15 -5.15
CA VAL A 94 2.91 -12.53 -5.25
C VAL A 94 2.21 -12.80 -6.58
N PHE A 95 1.25 -11.95 -6.98
CA PHE A 95 0.56 -12.10 -8.28
C PHE A 95 1.55 -12.00 -9.45
N ALA A 96 2.53 -11.10 -9.38
CA ALA A 96 3.56 -10.99 -10.40
C ALA A 96 4.40 -12.28 -10.52
N VAL A 97 4.84 -12.86 -9.38
CA VAL A 97 5.60 -14.13 -9.36
C VAL A 97 4.77 -15.28 -9.90
N GLN A 98 3.48 -15.36 -9.55
CA GLN A 98 2.57 -16.38 -10.07
C GLN A 98 2.37 -16.25 -11.57
N SER A 99 2.24 -15.01 -12.07
CA SER A 99 2.04 -14.74 -13.51
C SER A 99 3.22 -15.15 -14.40
N VAL A 100 4.44 -15.20 -13.86
CA VAL A 100 5.63 -15.67 -14.57
C VAL A 100 5.96 -17.15 -14.30
N GLY A 101 5.04 -17.90 -13.69
CA GLY A 101 5.21 -19.34 -13.45
C GLY A 101 6.16 -19.71 -12.31
N LEU A 102 6.52 -18.76 -11.44
CA LEU A 102 7.45 -18.99 -10.33
C LEU A 102 6.73 -19.25 -8.98
N ALA A 103 5.44 -19.61 -8.99
CA ALA A 103 4.62 -19.81 -7.80
C ALA A 103 5.26 -20.76 -6.78
N SER A 104 5.80 -21.91 -7.23
CA SER A 104 6.44 -22.91 -6.36
C SER A 104 7.67 -22.34 -5.62
N LYS A 105 8.42 -21.43 -6.25
CA LYS A 105 9.59 -20.77 -5.63
C LYS A 105 9.21 -19.73 -4.59
N SER A 106 7.97 -19.25 -4.59
CA SER A 106 7.46 -18.32 -3.59
C SER A 106 7.01 -19.02 -2.29
N ILE A 107 6.71 -20.32 -2.32
CA ILE A 107 6.23 -21.08 -1.15
C ILE A 107 7.15 -20.95 0.07
N PRO A 108 8.49 -21.09 -0.03
CA PRO A 108 9.37 -20.95 1.12
C PRO A 108 9.29 -19.58 1.81
N SER A 109 9.03 -18.51 1.04
CA SER A 109 8.88 -17.17 1.61
C SER A 109 7.62 -17.04 2.48
N PHE A 110 6.51 -17.67 2.07
CA PHE A 110 5.29 -17.74 2.88
C PHE A 110 5.48 -18.58 4.14
N ALA A 111 6.14 -19.72 4.00
CA ALA A 111 6.43 -20.56 5.16
C ALA A 111 7.31 -19.82 6.18
N ALA A 112 8.39 -19.20 5.74
CA ALA A 112 9.27 -18.42 6.59
C ALA A 112 8.54 -17.25 7.26
N ALA A 113 7.76 -16.48 6.50
CA ALA A 113 6.97 -15.37 7.01
C ALA A 113 5.90 -15.84 8.01
N GLY A 114 5.22 -16.95 7.73
CA GLY A 114 4.21 -17.55 8.63
C GLY A 114 4.80 -18.04 9.94
N VAL A 115 5.92 -18.76 9.89
CA VAL A 115 6.64 -19.22 11.07
C VAL A 115 7.13 -18.03 11.90
N LEU A 116 7.77 -17.05 11.27
CA LEU A 116 8.23 -15.85 11.99
C LEU A 116 7.07 -15.11 12.64
N ARG A 117 5.97 -14.89 11.91
CA ARG A 117 4.76 -14.25 12.46
C ARG A 117 4.22 -15.00 13.69
N ALA A 118 4.15 -16.34 13.62
CA ALA A 118 3.70 -17.16 14.74
C ALA A 118 4.62 -17.01 15.96
N LEU A 119 5.95 -17.08 15.76
CA LEU A 119 6.93 -16.95 16.84
C LEU A 119 6.89 -15.54 17.47
N LEU A 120 6.79 -14.50 16.66
CA LEU A 120 6.69 -13.12 17.16
C LEU A 120 5.38 -12.89 17.93
N ASN A 121 4.27 -13.45 17.46
CA ASN A 121 3.00 -13.37 18.18
C ASN A 121 3.07 -14.12 19.52
N LEU A 122 3.61 -15.32 19.55
CA LEU A 122 3.81 -16.06 20.80
C LEU A 122 4.69 -15.30 21.81
N ARG A 123 5.71 -14.58 21.32
CA ARG A 123 6.63 -13.85 22.20
C ARG A 123 6.11 -12.49 22.66
N PHE A 124 5.46 -11.73 21.77
CA PHE A 124 5.14 -10.34 22.04
C PHE A 124 3.67 -10.10 22.43
N VAL A 125 2.73 -10.88 21.91
CA VAL A 125 1.30 -10.69 22.27
C VAL A 125 1.02 -11.17 23.69
N SER A 126 1.76 -12.16 24.18
CA SER A 126 1.67 -12.62 25.58
C SER A 126 2.21 -11.63 26.60
N ASP A 127 3.01 -10.65 26.18
CA ASP A 127 3.52 -9.59 27.04
C ASP A 127 2.48 -8.48 27.16
N ALA A 128 1.98 -8.24 28.39
CA ALA A 128 0.95 -7.21 28.65
C ALA A 128 1.39 -5.80 28.27
N ALA A 129 2.70 -5.51 28.25
CA ALA A 129 3.22 -4.19 27.84
C ALA A 129 3.19 -3.98 26.32
N VAL A 130 3.29 -5.06 25.55
CA VAL A 130 3.33 -5.01 24.07
C VAL A 130 1.97 -5.35 23.47
N ASN A 131 1.32 -6.42 23.93
CA ASN A 131 -0.02 -6.85 23.58
C ASN A 131 -0.28 -6.81 22.05
N ILE A 132 -1.35 -6.12 21.60
CA ILE A 132 -1.76 -6.05 20.20
C ILE A 132 -0.70 -5.42 19.28
N TYR A 133 0.16 -4.57 19.80
CA TYR A 133 1.26 -3.97 19.03
C TYR A 133 2.28 -5.00 18.56
N GLY A 134 2.43 -6.11 19.32
CA GLY A 134 3.24 -7.25 18.93
C GLY A 134 2.72 -7.94 17.66
N ASN A 135 1.40 -8.10 17.55
CA ASN A 135 0.80 -8.62 16.31
C ASN A 135 1.01 -7.70 15.11
N ILE A 136 0.88 -6.38 15.32
CA ILE A 136 1.13 -5.39 14.26
C ILE A 136 2.57 -5.47 13.74
N ALA A 137 3.54 -5.57 14.65
CA ALA A 137 4.94 -5.74 14.30
C ALA A 137 5.20 -7.07 13.56
N ALA A 138 4.58 -8.17 14.03
CA ALA A 138 4.68 -9.47 13.38
C ALA A 138 4.11 -9.46 11.96
N ASP A 139 2.97 -8.80 11.75
CA ASP A 139 2.36 -8.62 10.42
C ASP A 139 3.26 -7.80 9.49
N ALA A 140 3.82 -6.69 9.99
CA ALA A 140 4.73 -5.85 9.21
C ALA A 140 5.95 -6.65 8.73
N MET A 141 6.58 -7.42 9.62
CA MET A 141 7.75 -8.23 9.29
C MET A 141 7.40 -9.33 8.30
N ALA A 142 6.28 -10.03 8.49
CA ALA A 142 5.83 -11.08 7.59
C ALA A 142 5.60 -10.55 6.17
N TYR A 143 4.85 -9.44 6.02
CA TYR A 143 4.59 -8.86 4.70
C TYR A 143 5.85 -8.26 4.06
N ALA A 144 6.78 -7.71 4.85
CA ALA A 144 8.06 -7.23 4.34
C ALA A 144 8.91 -8.38 3.78
N ILE A 145 8.96 -9.53 4.46
CA ILE A 145 9.66 -10.73 3.98
C ILE A 145 9.03 -11.24 2.68
N ILE A 146 7.69 -11.37 2.63
CA ILE A 146 7.00 -11.82 1.42
C ILE A 146 7.29 -10.86 0.25
N LEU A 147 7.21 -9.54 0.47
CA LEU A 147 7.50 -8.54 -0.55
C LEU A 147 8.94 -8.65 -1.06
N ALA A 148 9.92 -8.63 -0.16
CA ALA A 148 11.33 -8.67 -0.50
C ALA A 148 11.71 -9.96 -1.24
N ALA A 149 11.24 -11.12 -0.74
CA ALA A 149 11.51 -12.40 -1.36
C ALA A 149 10.92 -12.49 -2.78
N ASN A 150 9.68 -12.04 -3.00
CA ASN A 150 9.05 -12.10 -4.31
C ASN A 150 9.65 -11.11 -5.31
N ILE A 151 10.06 -9.90 -4.88
CA ILE A 151 10.84 -8.97 -5.72
C ILE A 151 12.18 -9.61 -6.10
N PHE A 152 12.87 -10.26 -5.15
CA PHE A 152 14.12 -10.98 -5.42
C PHE A 152 13.93 -12.13 -6.42
N LEU A 153 12.86 -12.91 -6.31
CA LEU A 153 12.54 -13.99 -7.24
C LEU A 153 12.32 -13.46 -8.67
N LEU A 154 11.57 -12.37 -8.83
CA LEU A 154 11.34 -11.72 -10.13
C LEU A 154 12.65 -11.20 -10.73
N ALA A 155 13.49 -10.56 -9.92
CA ALA A 155 14.79 -10.06 -10.38
C ALA A 155 15.72 -11.20 -10.81
N LYS A 156 15.82 -12.27 -10.00
CA LYS A 156 16.76 -13.36 -10.22
C LYS A 156 16.35 -14.31 -11.33
N TYR A 157 15.07 -14.68 -11.40
CA TYR A 157 14.60 -15.76 -12.30
C TYR A 157 13.83 -15.25 -13.51
N ALA A 158 13.21 -14.08 -13.45
CA ALA A 158 12.53 -13.47 -14.61
C ALA A 158 13.33 -12.30 -15.22
N GLY A 159 14.51 -11.99 -14.70
CA GLY A 159 15.39 -10.94 -15.23
C GLY A 159 14.81 -9.52 -15.09
N VAL A 160 13.86 -9.31 -14.16
CA VAL A 160 13.17 -8.03 -13.99
C VAL A 160 14.09 -7.02 -13.33
N LYS A 161 14.25 -5.86 -13.98
CA LYS A 161 14.97 -4.71 -13.41
C LYS A 161 13.97 -3.77 -12.74
N PHE A 162 13.91 -3.82 -11.40
CA PHE A 162 13.03 -2.95 -10.63
C PHE A 162 13.63 -1.56 -10.45
N ALA A 163 12.89 -0.54 -10.86
CA ALA A 163 13.16 0.85 -10.52
C ALA A 163 12.53 1.17 -9.15
N VAL A 164 13.03 0.53 -8.09
CA VAL A 164 12.46 0.57 -6.72
C VAL A 164 12.19 2.01 -6.27
N PHE A 165 13.14 2.90 -6.50
CA PHE A 165 12.99 4.30 -6.10
C PHE A 165 11.79 4.95 -6.81
N ARG A 166 11.67 4.79 -8.13
CA ARG A 166 10.62 5.44 -8.93
C ARG A 166 9.26 4.76 -8.81
N SER A 167 9.25 3.44 -8.68
CA SER A 167 8.00 2.65 -8.70
C SER A 167 7.40 2.41 -7.31
N LEU A 168 8.23 2.44 -6.25
CA LEU A 168 7.80 2.15 -4.88
C LEU A 168 7.97 3.37 -3.96
N LEU A 169 9.19 3.94 -3.89
CA LEU A 169 9.50 4.97 -2.88
C LEU A 169 8.90 6.34 -3.23
N MET A 170 8.99 6.79 -4.48
CA MET A 170 8.45 8.10 -4.88
C MET A 170 6.94 8.24 -4.63
N PRO A 171 6.07 7.27 -5.00
CA PRO A 171 4.67 7.31 -4.61
C PRO A 171 4.47 7.42 -3.10
N GLY A 172 5.26 6.67 -2.31
CA GLY A 172 5.22 6.71 -0.86
C GLY A 172 5.59 8.08 -0.29
N ILE A 173 6.67 8.68 -0.78
CA ILE A 173 7.12 10.02 -0.37
C ILE A 173 6.05 11.08 -0.68
N CYS A 174 5.46 11.05 -1.88
CA CYS A 174 4.40 11.97 -2.26
C CYS A 174 3.17 11.84 -1.33
N CYS A 175 2.72 10.62 -1.06
CA CYS A 175 1.58 10.38 -0.18
C CYS A 175 1.89 10.75 1.28
N LEU A 176 3.11 10.50 1.76
CA LEU A 176 3.55 10.89 3.11
C LEU A 176 3.61 12.40 3.25
N ALA A 177 4.18 13.10 2.26
CA ALA A 177 4.20 14.56 2.24
C ALA A 177 2.77 15.14 2.21
N SER A 178 1.86 14.52 1.45
CA SER A 178 0.44 14.89 1.43
C SER A 178 -0.24 14.68 2.77
N TYR A 179 0.12 13.64 3.50
CA TYR A 179 -0.38 13.37 4.86
C TYR A 179 -0.03 14.54 5.81
N PHE A 180 1.22 14.97 5.83
CA PHE A 180 1.65 16.10 6.69
C PHE A 180 1.05 17.42 6.20
N ALA A 181 1.02 17.67 4.89
CA ALA A 181 0.43 18.88 4.33
C ALA A 181 -1.06 18.99 4.65
N ALA A 182 -1.82 17.91 4.52
CA ALA A 182 -3.24 17.89 4.83
C ALA A 182 -3.51 18.17 6.30
N ASN A 183 -2.74 17.57 7.22
CA ASN A 183 -2.85 17.86 8.65
C ASN A 183 -2.56 19.32 8.96
N PHE A 184 -1.51 19.89 8.38
CA PHE A 184 -1.12 21.29 8.58
C PHE A 184 -2.18 22.26 8.06
N ILE A 185 -2.64 22.09 6.83
CA ILE A 185 -3.65 22.94 6.19
C ILE A 185 -4.97 22.86 6.97
N TYR A 186 -5.39 21.65 7.34
CA TYR A 186 -6.60 21.46 8.11
C TYR A 186 -6.52 22.15 9.48
N GLY A 187 -5.41 21.95 10.21
CA GLY A 187 -5.20 22.58 11.53
C GLY A 187 -5.17 24.10 11.47
N ALA A 188 -4.64 24.67 10.37
CA ALA A 188 -4.54 26.12 10.18
C ALA A 188 -5.87 26.79 9.82
N LEU A 189 -6.71 26.11 9.01
CA LEU A 189 -7.89 26.74 8.39
C LEU A 189 -9.22 26.28 9.02
N PHE A 190 -9.30 25.10 9.59
CA PHE A 190 -10.56 24.45 9.97
C PHE A 190 -10.55 23.90 11.41
N SER A 191 -9.68 24.41 12.30
CA SER A 191 -9.65 24.02 13.71
C SER A 191 -10.99 24.35 14.37
N GLY A 192 -11.68 23.30 14.91
CA GLY A 192 -12.97 23.46 15.58
C GLY A 192 -14.18 22.95 14.81
N SER A 193 -14.01 22.38 13.61
CA SER A 193 -15.09 21.77 12.87
C SER A 193 -15.53 20.42 13.50
N GLY A 194 -16.81 20.04 13.34
CA GLY A 194 -17.35 18.77 13.82
C GLY A 194 -16.72 17.54 13.11
N ILE A 195 -16.92 16.35 13.67
CA ILE A 195 -16.29 15.09 13.19
C ILE A 195 -16.58 14.80 11.72
N ILE A 196 -17.84 14.98 11.28
CA ILE A 196 -18.23 14.71 9.89
C ILE A 196 -17.56 15.70 8.93
N SER A 197 -17.53 17.00 9.29
CA SER A 197 -16.86 18.02 8.48
C SER A 197 -15.35 17.78 8.44
N ARG A 198 -14.73 17.35 9.53
CA ARG A 198 -13.33 16.95 9.59
C ARG A 198 -13.05 15.77 8.66
N PHE A 199 -13.88 14.71 8.74
CA PHE A 199 -13.73 13.55 7.86
C PHE A 199 -13.76 13.93 6.37
N LEU A 200 -14.73 14.75 5.96
CA LEU A 200 -14.86 15.18 4.56
C LEU A 200 -13.77 16.15 4.13
N LEU A 201 -13.54 17.22 4.88
CA LEU A 201 -12.57 18.28 4.51
C LEU A 201 -11.14 17.75 4.51
N LEU A 202 -10.73 17.07 5.59
CA LEU A 202 -9.38 16.53 5.68
C LEU A 202 -9.12 15.48 4.58
N GLY A 203 -10.12 14.65 4.26
CA GLY A 203 -10.05 13.69 3.17
C GLY A 203 -9.89 14.35 1.80
N ILE A 204 -10.66 15.41 1.53
CA ILE A 204 -10.56 16.16 0.27
C ILE A 204 -9.19 16.85 0.16
N ILE A 205 -8.74 17.53 1.22
CA ILE A 205 -7.44 18.19 1.26
C ILE A 205 -6.32 17.19 1.01
N TYR A 206 -6.36 16.03 1.67
CA TYR A 206 -5.38 14.97 1.47
C TYR A 206 -5.36 14.49 0.01
N ALA A 207 -6.52 14.20 -0.57
CA ALA A 207 -6.62 13.74 -1.95
C ALA A 207 -6.07 14.77 -2.95
N LEU A 208 -6.40 16.06 -2.77
CA LEU A 208 -5.88 17.13 -3.60
C LEU A 208 -4.36 17.27 -3.48
N CYS A 209 -3.82 17.27 -2.25
CA CYS A 209 -2.38 17.31 -2.02
C CYS A 209 -1.67 16.11 -2.67
N ALA A 210 -2.23 14.89 -2.54
CA ALA A 210 -1.66 13.69 -3.11
C ALA A 210 -1.62 13.75 -4.65
N VAL A 211 -2.70 14.20 -5.29
CA VAL A 211 -2.74 14.38 -6.75
C VAL A 211 -1.74 15.44 -7.19
N LEU A 212 -1.69 16.61 -6.54
CA LEU A 212 -0.77 17.68 -6.87
C LEU A 212 0.70 17.23 -6.75
N LEU A 213 1.07 16.60 -5.62
CA LEU A 213 2.45 16.17 -5.40
C LEU A 213 2.87 15.03 -6.34
N THR A 214 1.97 14.12 -6.72
CA THR A 214 2.28 13.05 -7.68
C THR A 214 2.47 13.58 -9.10
N ILE A 215 1.75 14.64 -9.48
CA ILE A 215 1.94 15.33 -10.77
C ILE A 215 3.24 16.14 -10.76
N LEU A 216 3.48 16.95 -9.72
CA LEU A 216 4.68 17.79 -9.60
C LEU A 216 5.97 16.96 -9.56
N SER A 217 5.97 15.83 -8.88
CA SER A 217 7.10 14.89 -8.83
C SER A 217 7.32 14.10 -10.11
N LYS A 218 6.45 14.31 -11.13
CA LYS A 218 6.45 13.53 -12.38
C LYS A 218 6.36 12.00 -12.14
N THR A 219 5.84 11.59 -10.99
CA THR A 219 5.58 10.19 -10.69
C THR A 219 4.50 9.66 -11.63
N VAL A 220 3.47 10.47 -11.90
CA VAL A 220 2.46 10.21 -12.94
C VAL A 220 2.49 11.37 -13.91
N SER A 221 2.65 11.08 -15.21
CA SER A 221 2.63 12.09 -16.26
C SER A 221 1.18 12.45 -16.62
N PHE A 222 0.92 13.73 -16.89
CA PHE A 222 -0.40 14.17 -17.36
C PHE A 222 -0.84 13.48 -18.66
N SER A 223 0.12 13.11 -19.51
CA SER A 223 -0.12 12.32 -20.72
C SER A 223 -0.59 10.89 -20.41
N GLU A 224 -0.07 10.27 -19.36
CA GLU A 224 -0.52 8.95 -18.88
C GLU A 224 -1.98 9.01 -18.39
N ILE A 225 -2.34 10.03 -17.61
CA ILE A 225 -3.71 10.24 -17.13
C ILE A 225 -4.67 10.43 -18.32
N LYS A 226 -4.31 11.25 -19.28
CA LYS A 226 -5.12 11.50 -20.48
C LYS A 226 -5.27 10.25 -21.36
N SER A 227 -4.23 9.43 -21.47
CA SER A 227 -4.31 8.15 -22.22
C SER A 227 -5.23 7.13 -21.54
N LEU A 228 -5.21 7.07 -20.22
CA LEU A 228 -6.11 6.23 -19.44
C LEU A 228 -7.57 6.69 -19.56
N ALA A 229 -7.81 8.00 -19.50
CA ALA A 229 -9.16 8.57 -19.65
C ALA A 229 -9.73 8.37 -21.06
N ASN A 230 -8.88 8.39 -22.10
CA ASN A 230 -9.30 8.21 -23.49
C ASN A 230 -9.34 6.74 -23.96
N GLY A 231 -9.10 5.76 -23.07
CA GLY A 231 -9.11 4.34 -23.41
C GLY A 231 -8.06 3.91 -24.47
N LYS A 232 -7.10 4.78 -24.80
CA LYS A 232 -6.03 4.47 -25.74
C LYS A 232 -4.96 3.65 -25.00
N LYS A 233 -4.78 2.41 -25.43
CA LYS A 233 -3.65 1.56 -25.00
C LYS A 233 -2.36 2.32 -25.32
N THR A 234 -1.61 2.70 -24.29
CA THR A 234 -0.22 3.09 -24.46
C THR A 234 0.54 1.86 -24.92
N ALA A 235 0.97 1.88 -26.16
CA ALA A 235 1.82 0.85 -26.76
C ALA A 235 3.21 0.85 -26.12
#